data_32b5b5244dc051d61c5fd9df8adefc9a
#
_entry.id   32b5b5244dc051d61c5fd9df8adefc9a
#
_cell.length_a   1.000
_cell.length_b   1.000
_cell.length_c   1.000
_cell.angle_alpha   90.00
_cell.angle_beta   90.00
_cell.angle_gamma   90.00
#
_symmetry.space_group_name_H-M   'P 1'
#
loop_
_entity.id
_entity.type
_entity.pdbx_description
1 polymer ?
#
loop_
_entity_poly.entity_id
_entity_poly.type
_entity_poly.pdbx_seq_one_letter_code
_entity_poly.pdbx_strand_id
1 'polypeptide(L)'
;MAQFKKSVITEKGLALLQKVQQRTLKLTYTQITTGAGEYTGAEDLSGATALKDQRQSVQISSISAVNSTTVKLVAVISNTGLEQGYRITEVGIWAKDPDEGDILFSSAVAEPNGADYIPAETGGSISMNFEMYQTVAASAVVNIQPGTGAYASAVDLAEFKEQTNKALKSVTTVFEMMDKIPEMHRNIFRGKNLGNAIGGDQLSEIYAGTFHDLWVGDYWNLGGVKWRIVDIDYWQDLTEHHVLVMPDDPLSELPGLNEGAVPMGLGNMSGYDASALISVLNSNREYFLNLFENYIFTRPGVKYPKLEGEGWKNVESTYTDALAVDIPTDIMMFGCSMFTNDNTKLLSTHWAGVSYVQETSQLALMKLDPKKTKSTRNYWLRNFIYTHENEMSALYVTDDGFVAIDTATSATALHGVRPIVAIGDVYTE
;
A
#
# COMPACT_ATOMS: atom_id res chain seq x y z
N MET A 1 2.27 46.66 14.86
CA MET A 1 2.53 46.30 13.46
C MET A 1 3.39 47.37 12.84
N ALA A 2 4.53 47.05 12.30
CA ALA A 2 5.46 48.02 11.72
C ALA A 2 4.76 48.91 10.69
N GLN A 3 5.09 50.16 10.68
CA GLN A 3 4.61 51.14 9.69
C GLN A 3 5.82 51.58 8.86
N PHE A 4 5.81 51.25 7.59
CA PHE A 4 6.86 51.62 6.64
C PHE A 4 6.35 52.71 5.69
N LYS A 5 7.27 53.59 5.32
CA LYS A 5 7.03 54.50 4.20
C LYS A 5 6.86 53.67 2.89
N LYS A 6 6.31 54.33 1.90
CA LYS A 6 6.15 53.68 0.56
C LYS A 6 7.52 53.17 0.05
N SER A 7 7.57 51.95 -0.40
CA SER A 7 8.81 51.37 -0.95
C SER A 7 9.28 52.14 -2.22
N VAL A 8 10.56 52.35 -2.31
CA VAL A 8 11.20 52.99 -3.46
C VAL A 8 11.91 51.93 -4.28
N ILE A 9 11.59 51.86 -5.58
CA ILE A 9 12.33 51.00 -6.52
C ILE A 9 13.68 51.63 -6.80
N THR A 10 14.75 50.85 -6.67
CA THR A 10 16.10 51.35 -6.92
C THR A 10 16.38 51.55 -8.41
N GLU A 11 17.44 52.29 -8.77
CA GLU A 11 17.89 52.42 -10.14
C GLU A 11 18.17 51.05 -10.78
N LYS A 12 18.78 50.13 -10.05
CA LYS A 12 18.99 48.75 -10.50
C LYS A 12 17.66 48.00 -10.68
N GLY A 13 16.70 48.22 -9.77
CA GLY A 13 15.35 47.66 -9.90
C GLY A 13 14.60 48.17 -11.13
N LEU A 14 14.72 49.46 -11.44
CA LEU A 14 14.14 50.04 -12.66
C LEU A 14 14.82 49.47 -13.94
N ALA A 15 16.17 49.35 -13.92
CA ALA A 15 16.90 48.73 -15.02
C ALA A 15 16.49 47.27 -15.24
N LEU A 16 16.29 46.50 -14.17
CA LEU A 16 15.77 45.11 -14.25
C LEU A 16 14.37 45.08 -14.86
N LEU A 17 13.46 45.96 -14.44
CA LEU A 17 12.12 46.04 -15.06
C LEU A 17 12.17 46.28 -16.56
N GLN A 18 13.06 47.13 -17.03
CA GLN A 18 13.29 47.36 -18.46
C GLN A 18 13.81 46.10 -19.17
N LYS A 19 14.80 45.39 -18.58
CA LYS A 19 15.31 44.12 -19.12
C LYS A 19 14.21 43.05 -19.21
N VAL A 20 13.38 42.91 -18.18
CA VAL A 20 12.28 41.97 -18.13
C VAL A 20 11.28 42.23 -19.27
N GLN A 21 10.94 43.49 -19.51
CA GLN A 21 10.02 43.87 -20.59
C GLN A 21 10.63 43.64 -21.98
N GLN A 22 11.90 44.04 -22.20
CA GLN A 22 12.57 43.89 -23.47
C GLN A 22 12.85 42.45 -23.87
N ARG A 23 13.23 41.60 -22.90
CA ARG A 23 13.61 40.20 -23.15
C ARG A 23 12.51 39.19 -22.89
N THR A 24 11.29 39.62 -22.60
CA THR A 24 10.15 38.75 -22.27
C THR A 24 10.48 37.77 -21.13
N LEU A 25 11.23 38.25 -20.13
CA LEU A 25 11.63 37.45 -18.96
C LEU A 25 10.57 37.54 -17.84
N LYS A 26 10.64 36.64 -16.88
CA LYS A 26 9.87 36.73 -15.64
C LYS A 26 10.67 37.44 -14.56
N LEU A 27 10.04 38.41 -13.89
CA LEU A 27 10.61 39.03 -12.71
C LEU A 27 10.60 38.02 -11.55
N THR A 28 11.77 37.67 -11.03
CA THR A 28 11.93 36.72 -9.94
C THR A 28 12.49 37.40 -8.71
N TYR A 29 11.67 37.49 -7.67
CA TYR A 29 12.14 37.94 -6.36
C TYR A 29 12.83 36.79 -5.63
N THR A 30 13.96 37.09 -4.96
CA THR A 30 14.83 36.08 -4.35
C THR A 30 14.72 36.03 -2.84
N GLN A 31 14.72 37.18 -2.19
CA GLN A 31 14.72 37.29 -0.73
C GLN A 31 14.21 38.64 -0.24
N ILE A 32 13.88 38.72 1.02
CA ILE A 32 13.64 39.96 1.76
C ILE A 32 14.77 40.11 2.79
N THR A 33 15.37 41.29 2.87
CA THR A 33 16.34 41.60 3.91
C THR A 33 15.77 42.64 4.88
N THR A 34 16.15 42.54 6.14
CA THR A 34 15.78 43.49 7.18
C THR A 34 17.04 44.06 7.83
N GLY A 35 16.96 45.27 8.29
CA GLY A 35 18.11 45.98 8.88
C GLY A 35 17.71 47.00 9.96
N ALA A 36 18.75 47.53 10.62
CA ALA A 36 18.66 48.48 11.69
C ALA A 36 19.27 49.86 11.37
N GLY A 37 19.37 50.16 10.06
CA GLY A 37 19.97 51.39 9.59
C GLY A 37 19.22 52.63 10.08
N GLU A 38 19.97 53.67 10.41
CA GLU A 38 19.40 54.95 10.83
C GLU A 38 19.22 55.88 9.62
N TYR A 39 18.01 56.47 9.52
CA TYR A 39 17.60 57.36 8.44
C TYR A 39 17.09 58.69 8.97
N THR A 40 17.56 59.76 8.38
CA THR A 40 17.15 61.14 8.77
C THR A 40 15.80 61.54 8.20
N GLY A 41 15.19 60.71 7.36
CA GLY A 41 13.88 60.91 6.74
C GLY A 41 13.88 61.66 5.41
N ALA A 42 15.00 62.23 4.97
CA ALA A 42 15.14 62.97 3.72
C ALA A 42 16.07 62.27 2.69
N GLU A 43 16.45 61.03 2.97
CA GLU A 43 17.41 60.29 2.10
C GLU A 43 16.73 59.73 0.88
N ASP A 44 17.42 59.84 -0.22
CA ASP A 44 17.02 59.19 -1.47
C ASP A 44 17.46 57.72 -1.50
N LEU A 45 16.47 56.82 -1.51
CA LEU A 45 16.68 55.36 -1.57
C LEU A 45 16.86 54.84 -2.98
N SER A 46 16.67 55.67 -4.02
CA SER A 46 16.73 55.25 -5.42
C SER A 46 18.12 54.73 -5.81
N GLY A 47 19.17 55.33 -5.30
CA GLY A 47 20.55 54.92 -5.56
C GLY A 47 21.06 53.79 -4.67
N ALA A 48 20.25 53.25 -3.78
CA ALA A 48 20.68 52.20 -2.85
C ALA A 48 20.97 50.87 -3.55
N THR A 49 22.10 50.26 -3.23
CA THR A 49 22.51 48.94 -3.72
C THR A 49 22.48 47.87 -2.62
N ALA A 50 22.35 48.27 -1.34
CA ALA A 50 22.24 47.44 -0.17
C ALA A 50 21.54 48.23 0.93
N LEU A 51 21.08 47.58 1.99
CA LEU A 51 20.62 48.21 3.23
C LEU A 51 21.84 48.86 3.96
N LYS A 52 21.59 49.88 4.78
CA LYS A 52 22.65 50.54 5.55
C LYS A 52 23.23 49.64 6.65
N ASP A 53 22.39 48.94 7.37
CA ASP A 53 22.77 48.02 8.44
C ASP A 53 21.92 46.74 8.37
N GLN A 54 22.21 45.90 7.37
CA GLN A 54 21.49 44.66 7.16
C GLN A 54 21.74 43.67 8.29
N ARG A 55 20.68 43.15 8.89
CA ARG A 55 20.72 42.21 10.00
C ARG A 55 20.29 40.78 9.61
N GLN A 56 19.24 40.63 8.84
CA GLN A 56 18.75 39.33 8.43
C GLN A 56 18.41 39.29 6.93
N SER A 57 18.49 38.09 6.37
CA SER A 57 18.04 37.77 5.03
C SER A 57 17.10 36.59 5.13
N VAL A 58 15.89 36.73 4.63
CA VAL A 58 14.83 35.71 4.75
C VAL A 58 14.28 35.38 3.36
N GLN A 59 13.98 34.12 3.17
CA GLN A 59 13.36 33.66 1.93
C GLN A 59 11.89 34.07 1.87
N ILE A 60 11.40 34.33 0.66
CA ILE A 60 10.02 34.67 0.43
C ILE A 60 9.16 33.40 0.55
N SER A 61 8.22 33.38 1.48
CA SER A 61 7.35 32.23 1.76
C SER A 61 6.20 32.14 0.76
N SER A 62 5.64 33.29 0.36
CA SER A 62 4.61 33.31 -0.68
C SER A 62 4.65 34.59 -1.52
N ILE A 63 4.23 34.48 -2.77
CA ILE A 63 4.05 35.59 -3.69
C ILE A 63 2.66 35.46 -4.30
N SER A 64 1.86 36.50 -4.23
CA SER A 64 0.52 36.51 -4.82
C SER A 64 0.23 37.82 -5.54
N ALA A 65 -0.48 37.77 -6.65
CA ALA A 65 -0.95 38.97 -7.34
C ALA A 65 -2.13 39.58 -6.58
N VAL A 66 -2.03 40.85 -6.25
CA VAL A 66 -3.12 41.62 -5.66
C VAL A 66 -3.99 42.26 -6.75
N ASN A 67 -3.32 42.78 -7.80
CA ASN A 67 -3.94 43.32 -8.99
C ASN A 67 -2.92 43.28 -10.16
N SER A 68 -3.25 43.89 -11.29
CA SER A 68 -2.38 43.89 -12.49
C SER A 68 -1.01 44.58 -12.31
N THR A 69 -0.84 45.34 -11.26
CA THR A 69 0.40 46.15 -11.04
C THR A 69 0.98 45.95 -9.65
N THR A 70 0.39 45.13 -8.80
CA THR A 70 0.85 44.97 -7.41
C THR A 70 0.90 43.48 -7.05
N VAL A 71 2.03 43.08 -6.50
CA VAL A 71 2.21 41.74 -5.89
C VAL A 71 2.38 41.90 -4.39
N LYS A 72 1.84 40.93 -3.65
CA LYS A 72 2.07 40.78 -2.22
C LYS A 72 3.17 39.72 -2.05
N LEU A 73 4.18 40.07 -1.28
CA LEU A 73 5.30 39.22 -0.87
C LEU A 73 5.14 38.95 0.63
N VAL A 74 5.25 37.69 1.02
CA VAL A 74 5.21 37.29 2.44
C VAL A 74 6.50 36.57 2.78
N ALA A 75 7.10 36.93 3.90
CA ALA A 75 8.24 36.24 4.49
C ALA A 75 8.02 36.02 5.99
N VAL A 76 8.62 34.96 6.53
CA VAL A 76 8.62 34.70 7.97
C VAL A 76 9.94 35.14 8.55
N ILE A 77 9.92 36.19 9.37
CA ILE A 77 11.08 36.66 10.10
C ILE A 77 11.12 35.95 11.45
N SER A 78 12.23 35.29 11.75
CA SER A 78 12.45 34.59 13.03
C SER A 78 13.64 35.19 13.75
N ASN A 79 13.64 35.13 15.08
CA ASN A 79 14.82 35.49 15.89
C ASN A 79 15.77 34.31 16.08
N THR A 80 15.58 33.19 15.40
CA THR A 80 16.45 32.03 15.50
C THR A 80 17.88 32.37 15.07
N GLY A 81 18.85 32.11 15.92
CA GLY A 81 20.26 32.45 15.71
C GLY A 81 20.60 33.91 15.94
N LEU A 82 19.66 34.75 16.40
CA LEU A 82 19.87 36.16 16.63
C LEU A 82 20.49 36.41 18.02
N GLU A 83 21.76 36.81 18.06
CA GLU A 83 22.46 37.11 19.33
C GLU A 83 22.02 38.40 19.97
N GLN A 84 21.66 39.38 19.18
CA GLN A 84 21.19 40.72 19.65
C GLN A 84 19.91 41.11 18.93
N GLY A 85 18.92 41.53 19.72
CA GLY A 85 17.69 42.10 19.17
C GLY A 85 17.91 43.44 18.48
N TYR A 86 17.04 43.76 17.51
CA TYR A 86 17.10 45.02 16.79
C TYR A 86 15.72 45.54 16.42
N ARG A 87 15.63 46.82 16.07
CA ARG A 87 14.42 47.38 15.45
C ARG A 87 14.52 47.28 13.96
N ILE A 88 13.48 46.79 13.29
CA ILE A 88 13.43 46.70 11.82
C ILE A 88 13.11 48.09 11.28
N THR A 89 14.15 48.89 11.05
CA THR A 89 14.03 50.25 10.52
C THR A 89 14.11 50.33 9.02
N GLU A 90 14.64 49.30 8.38
CA GLU A 90 14.78 49.22 6.92
C GLU A 90 14.47 47.80 6.42
N VAL A 91 13.93 47.75 5.21
CA VAL A 91 13.63 46.49 4.51
C VAL A 91 14.00 46.59 3.06
N GLY A 92 14.62 45.55 2.51
CA GLY A 92 14.96 45.43 1.10
C GLY A 92 14.31 44.22 0.44
N ILE A 93 13.79 44.41 -0.75
CA ILE A 93 13.32 43.33 -1.62
C ILE A 93 14.39 43.10 -2.68
N TRP A 94 14.85 41.87 -2.82
CA TRP A 94 15.86 41.49 -3.80
C TRP A 94 15.25 40.73 -4.95
N ALA A 95 15.80 40.88 -6.13
CA ALA A 95 15.38 40.21 -7.34
C ALA A 95 16.56 39.74 -8.18
N LYS A 96 16.35 38.68 -8.97
CA LYS A 96 17.37 38.12 -9.86
C LYS A 96 17.49 38.93 -11.14
N ASP A 97 18.64 39.59 -11.33
CA ASP A 97 19.03 40.17 -12.60
C ASP A 97 19.77 39.11 -13.43
N PRO A 98 19.43 38.92 -14.72
CA PRO A 98 20.06 37.89 -15.56
C PRO A 98 21.56 38.13 -15.82
N ASP A 99 22.03 39.37 -15.71
CA ASP A 99 23.38 39.76 -16.02
C ASP A 99 24.23 40.03 -14.75
N GLU A 100 23.61 40.53 -13.68
CA GLU A 100 24.31 40.98 -12.45
C GLU A 100 24.10 40.03 -11.24
N GLY A 101 23.16 39.08 -11.31
CA GLY A 101 22.83 38.26 -10.18
C GLY A 101 21.73 38.87 -9.28
N ASP A 102 21.83 38.68 -7.96
CA ASP A 102 20.85 39.26 -7.04
C ASP A 102 21.12 40.76 -6.83
N ILE A 103 20.12 41.58 -7.08
CA ILE A 103 20.16 43.03 -6.91
C ILE A 103 19.11 43.48 -5.89
N LEU A 104 19.39 44.58 -5.18
CA LEU A 104 18.37 45.25 -4.37
C LEU A 104 17.36 45.91 -5.34
N PHE A 105 16.17 45.32 -5.44
CA PHE A 105 15.11 45.77 -6.34
C PHE A 105 14.39 46.99 -5.81
N SER A 106 14.03 46.95 -4.52
CA SER A 106 13.39 48.08 -3.83
C SER A 106 13.72 48.07 -2.35
N SER A 107 13.65 49.25 -1.73
CA SER A 107 13.79 49.38 -0.28
C SER A 107 12.72 50.28 0.33
N ALA A 108 12.44 50.04 1.60
CA ALA A 108 11.54 50.87 2.41
C ALA A 108 12.13 51.10 3.79
N VAL A 109 11.87 52.27 4.35
CA VAL A 109 12.27 52.63 5.71
C VAL A 109 11.03 52.79 6.60
N ALA A 110 11.18 52.47 7.89
CA ALA A 110 10.10 52.62 8.86
C ALA A 110 9.72 54.10 9.08
N GLU A 111 8.45 54.35 9.33
CA GLU A 111 8.03 55.66 9.83
C GLU A 111 8.65 55.94 11.21
N PRO A 112 8.81 57.19 11.60
CA PRO A 112 9.29 57.55 12.95
C PRO A 112 8.47 56.82 14.01
N ASN A 113 9.11 56.04 14.86
CA ASN A 113 8.49 55.16 15.88
C ASN A 113 7.63 53.96 15.30
N GLY A 114 7.68 53.75 13.99
CA GLY A 114 6.92 52.67 13.33
C GLY A 114 7.66 51.32 13.21
N ALA A 115 8.90 51.23 13.71
CA ALA A 115 9.70 50.01 13.60
C ALA A 115 9.33 48.97 14.64
N ASP A 116 9.00 47.76 14.20
CA ASP A 116 8.83 46.62 15.12
C ASP A 116 10.20 46.14 15.66
N TYR A 117 10.20 45.59 16.89
CA TYR A 117 11.40 45.09 17.54
C TYR A 117 11.43 43.56 17.46
N ILE A 118 12.56 43.01 17.04
CA ILE A 118 12.84 41.60 17.08
C ILE A 118 13.85 41.32 18.21
N PRO A 119 13.49 40.57 19.27
CA PRO A 119 14.40 40.28 20.37
C PRO A 119 15.47 39.25 19.99
N ALA A 120 16.55 39.19 20.76
CA ALA A 120 17.51 38.08 20.67
C ALA A 120 16.84 36.74 20.99
N GLU A 121 17.41 35.65 20.47
CA GLU A 121 16.89 34.28 20.70
C GLU A 121 16.89 33.91 22.20
N THR A 122 17.82 34.46 22.99
CA THR A 122 17.90 34.21 24.45
C THR A 122 16.60 34.48 25.21
N GLY A 123 15.70 35.31 24.68
CA GLY A 123 14.38 35.60 25.23
C GLY A 123 13.27 34.63 24.83
N GLY A 124 13.60 33.57 24.09
CA GLY A 124 12.66 32.62 23.51
C GLY A 124 12.53 32.77 21.99
N SER A 125 12.17 31.69 21.31
CA SER A 125 11.98 31.69 19.85
C SER A 125 10.67 32.35 19.47
N ILE A 126 10.75 33.36 18.60
CA ILE A 126 9.57 34.03 18.03
C ILE A 126 9.69 34.04 16.49
N SER A 127 8.55 34.08 15.84
CA SER A 127 8.47 34.34 14.39
C SER A 127 7.30 35.27 14.09
N MET A 128 7.42 36.07 13.05
CA MET A 128 6.36 36.95 12.58
C MET A 128 6.22 36.88 11.07
N ASN A 129 5.00 36.93 10.57
CA ASN A 129 4.74 37.11 9.16
C ASN A 129 4.99 38.57 8.78
N PHE A 130 5.81 38.75 7.80
CA PHE A 130 6.13 40.07 7.24
C PHE A 130 5.55 40.16 5.83
N GLU A 131 4.62 41.10 5.63
CA GLU A 131 3.94 41.29 4.36
C GLU A 131 4.39 42.58 3.69
N MET A 132 4.77 42.52 2.43
CA MET A 132 5.10 43.68 1.63
C MET A 132 4.29 43.69 0.33
N TYR A 133 3.89 44.88 -0.07
CA TYR A 133 3.19 45.14 -1.34
C TYR A 133 4.16 45.87 -2.27
N GLN A 134 4.51 45.21 -3.38
CA GLN A 134 5.41 45.75 -4.36
C GLN A 134 4.67 46.07 -5.66
N THR A 135 4.76 47.34 -6.07
CA THR A 135 4.23 47.76 -7.38
C THR A 135 5.22 47.36 -8.46
N VAL A 136 4.73 46.80 -9.54
CA VAL A 136 5.44 46.41 -10.76
C VAL A 136 4.76 47.01 -11.97
N ALA A 137 5.45 47.06 -13.13
CA ALA A 137 4.80 47.47 -14.35
C ALA A 137 3.68 46.49 -14.75
N ALA A 138 2.55 46.98 -15.29
CA ALA A 138 1.42 46.17 -15.70
C ALA A 138 1.77 45.07 -16.73
N SER A 139 2.84 45.25 -17.48
CA SER A 139 3.37 44.28 -18.47
C SER A 139 4.40 43.30 -17.89
N ALA A 140 4.82 43.46 -16.63
CA ALA A 140 5.79 42.58 -16.00
C ALA A 140 5.17 41.26 -15.57
N VAL A 141 5.67 40.13 -16.05
CA VAL A 141 5.27 38.80 -15.60
C VAL A 141 6.13 38.46 -14.37
N VAL A 142 5.48 38.30 -13.22
CA VAL A 142 6.15 37.95 -11.95
C VAL A 142 6.15 36.45 -11.77
N ASN A 143 7.28 35.91 -11.35
CA ASN A 143 7.35 34.51 -10.90
C ASN A 143 6.74 34.41 -9.49
N ILE A 144 5.64 33.66 -9.37
CA ILE A 144 4.90 33.52 -8.10
C ILE A 144 5.31 32.30 -7.30
N GLN A 145 6.44 31.64 -7.63
CA GLN A 145 6.94 30.50 -6.86
C GLN A 145 7.81 30.96 -5.70
N PRO A 146 7.56 30.51 -4.46
CA PRO A 146 8.41 30.81 -3.32
C PRO A 146 9.77 30.12 -3.45
N GLY A 147 10.76 30.65 -2.74
CA GLY A 147 12.11 30.05 -2.68
C GLY A 147 12.10 28.70 -1.96
N THR A 148 12.99 27.79 -2.37
CA THR A 148 13.07 26.42 -1.83
C THR A 148 13.47 26.32 -0.36
N GLY A 149 14.03 27.38 0.22
CA GLY A 149 14.39 27.47 1.65
C GLY A 149 13.39 28.25 2.50
N ALA A 150 12.22 28.59 1.97
CA ALA A 150 11.23 29.40 2.68
C ALA A 150 10.50 28.58 3.76
N TYR A 151 10.26 29.20 4.90
CA TYR A 151 9.40 28.62 5.91
C TYR A 151 7.94 28.76 5.47
N ALA A 152 7.16 27.66 5.59
CA ALA A 152 5.72 27.72 5.41
C ALA A 152 5.10 28.58 6.52
N SER A 153 4.14 29.43 6.17
CA SER A 153 3.40 30.17 7.20
C SER A 153 2.50 29.21 8.01
N ALA A 154 2.15 29.61 9.22
CA ALA A 154 1.20 28.86 10.04
C ALA A 154 -0.15 28.67 9.33
N VAL A 155 -0.56 29.62 8.50
CA VAL A 155 -1.79 29.56 7.69
C VAL A 155 -1.66 28.49 6.61
N ASP A 156 -0.56 28.49 5.83
CA ASP A 156 -0.32 27.50 4.78
C ASP A 156 -0.29 26.07 5.35
N LEU A 157 0.34 25.91 6.53
CA LEU A 157 0.39 24.64 7.23
C LEU A 157 -1.01 24.20 7.71
N ALA A 158 -1.82 25.11 8.20
CA ALA A 158 -3.19 24.83 8.62
C ALA A 158 -4.07 24.42 7.45
N GLU A 159 -4.01 25.14 6.33
CA GLU A 159 -4.72 24.81 5.10
C GLU A 159 -4.30 23.44 4.53
N PHE A 160 -2.99 23.17 4.51
CA PHE A 160 -2.48 21.87 4.07
C PHE A 160 -3.00 20.72 4.95
N LYS A 161 -2.98 20.91 6.28
CA LYS A 161 -3.53 19.93 7.22
C LYS A 161 -5.03 19.69 6.99
N GLU A 162 -5.79 20.75 6.79
CA GLU A 162 -7.24 20.64 6.53
C GLU A 162 -7.51 19.89 5.22
N GLN A 163 -6.82 20.24 4.13
CA GLN A 163 -6.94 19.57 2.85
C GLN A 163 -6.56 18.09 2.95
N THR A 164 -5.45 17.78 3.65
CA THR A 164 -4.98 16.41 3.86
C THR A 164 -6.00 15.61 4.68
N ASN A 165 -6.52 16.17 5.76
CA ASN A 165 -7.54 15.52 6.58
C ASN A 165 -8.83 15.27 5.81
N LYS A 166 -9.25 16.20 4.98
CA LYS A 166 -10.44 16.05 4.14
C LYS A 166 -10.26 14.94 3.11
N ALA A 167 -9.11 14.87 2.44
CA ALA A 167 -8.78 13.81 1.50
C ALA A 167 -8.74 12.44 2.21
N LEU A 168 -8.05 12.35 3.36
CA LEU A 168 -7.96 11.14 4.15
C LEU A 168 -9.35 10.65 4.60
N LYS A 169 -10.20 11.56 5.10
CA LYS A 169 -11.56 11.23 5.51
C LYS A 169 -12.38 10.68 4.34
N SER A 170 -12.22 11.23 3.14
CA SER A 170 -12.93 10.73 1.95
C SER A 170 -12.51 9.30 1.61
N VAL A 171 -11.21 8.98 1.66
CA VAL A 171 -10.69 7.62 1.42
C VAL A 171 -11.20 6.66 2.49
N THR A 172 -11.14 7.06 3.77
CA THR A 172 -11.66 6.23 4.88
C THR A 172 -13.14 5.93 4.71
N THR A 173 -13.95 6.94 4.35
CA THR A 173 -15.39 6.75 4.14
C THR A 173 -15.68 5.76 3.00
N VAL A 174 -14.94 5.85 1.89
CA VAL A 174 -15.09 4.89 0.78
C VAL A 174 -14.76 3.48 1.25
N PHE A 175 -13.66 3.31 1.99
CA PHE A 175 -13.27 2.00 2.50
C PHE A 175 -14.31 1.41 3.47
N GLU A 176 -14.84 2.23 4.39
CA GLU A 176 -15.92 1.84 5.29
C GLU A 176 -17.23 1.47 4.56
N MET A 177 -17.49 2.10 3.42
CA MET A 177 -18.64 1.72 2.58
C MET A 177 -18.41 0.39 1.86
N MET A 178 -17.21 0.13 1.38
CA MET A 178 -16.84 -1.13 0.73
C MET A 178 -16.86 -2.31 1.72
N ASP A 179 -16.44 -2.08 2.96
CA ASP A 179 -16.41 -3.06 4.03
C ASP A 179 -17.83 -3.52 4.50
N LYS A 180 -18.88 -2.83 4.05
CA LYS A 180 -20.28 -3.23 4.26
C LYS A 180 -20.85 -4.07 3.13
N ILE A 181 -20.07 -4.38 2.11
CA ILE A 181 -20.49 -5.15 0.94
C ILE A 181 -19.74 -6.47 0.94
N PRO A 182 -20.35 -7.59 1.38
CA PRO A 182 -19.66 -8.87 1.54
C PRO A 182 -18.91 -9.34 0.29
N GLU A 183 -19.46 -9.10 -0.90
CA GLU A 183 -18.82 -9.50 -2.17
C GLU A 183 -17.52 -8.77 -2.46
N MET A 184 -17.31 -7.59 -1.86
CA MET A 184 -16.08 -6.82 -2.04
C MET A 184 -14.89 -7.46 -1.31
N HIS A 185 -15.12 -8.15 -0.22
CA HIS A 185 -14.08 -8.79 0.59
C HIS A 185 -13.29 -9.86 -0.18
N ARG A 186 -13.96 -10.49 -1.15
CA ARG A 186 -13.36 -11.48 -2.06
C ARG A 186 -12.58 -10.85 -3.22
N ASN A 187 -12.86 -9.60 -3.56
CA ASN A 187 -12.37 -8.94 -4.78
C ASN A 187 -11.21 -7.96 -4.55
N ILE A 188 -10.77 -7.78 -3.32
CA ILE A 188 -9.70 -6.85 -2.96
C ILE A 188 -8.64 -7.57 -2.13
N PHE A 189 -7.38 -7.45 -2.55
CA PHE A 189 -6.23 -7.90 -1.78
C PHE A 189 -5.83 -6.84 -0.75
N ARG A 190 -5.83 -7.20 0.55
CA ARG A 190 -5.42 -6.27 1.61
C ARG A 190 -4.10 -6.65 2.29
N GLY A 191 -3.96 -7.85 2.83
CA GLY A 191 -2.73 -8.34 3.45
C GLY A 191 -2.48 -7.87 4.89
N LYS A 192 -3.54 -7.56 5.65
CA LYS A 192 -3.48 -7.19 7.07
C LYS A 192 -3.13 -8.40 7.95
N ASN A 193 -2.33 -8.18 8.99
CA ASN A 193 -2.15 -9.14 10.07
C ASN A 193 -3.36 -9.08 11.01
N LEU A 194 -4.09 -10.20 11.13
CA LEU A 194 -5.30 -10.34 11.94
C LEU A 194 -5.01 -10.80 13.38
N GLY A 195 -3.76 -11.15 13.69
CA GLY A 195 -3.35 -11.59 15.01
C GLY A 195 -2.74 -12.99 15.04
N ASN A 196 -2.54 -13.51 16.26
CA ASN A 196 -1.94 -14.82 16.52
C ASN A 196 -2.98 -15.86 17.00
N ALA A 197 -4.25 -15.49 17.01
CA ALA A 197 -5.40 -16.32 17.32
C ALA A 197 -6.59 -15.80 16.51
N ILE A 198 -7.60 -16.65 16.30
CA ILE A 198 -8.84 -16.26 15.64
C ILE A 198 -9.76 -15.63 16.69
N GLY A 199 -10.05 -14.33 16.56
CA GLY A 199 -10.87 -13.60 17.51
C GLY A 199 -12.36 -13.99 17.42
N GLY A 200 -13.09 -13.97 18.55
CA GLY A 200 -14.51 -14.25 18.58
C GLY A 200 -15.34 -13.31 17.70
N ASP A 201 -14.96 -12.03 17.62
CA ASP A 201 -15.60 -11.06 16.72
C ASP A 201 -15.39 -11.45 15.25
N GLN A 202 -14.18 -11.90 14.89
CA GLN A 202 -13.85 -12.35 13.53
C GLN A 202 -14.69 -13.59 13.13
N LEU A 203 -14.85 -14.54 14.06
CA LEU A 203 -15.71 -15.71 13.85
C LEU A 203 -17.17 -15.32 13.67
N SER A 204 -17.66 -14.40 14.50
CA SER A 204 -19.03 -13.90 14.38
C SER A 204 -19.30 -13.27 13.02
N GLU A 205 -18.33 -12.54 12.49
CA GLU A 205 -18.39 -11.94 11.15
C GLU A 205 -18.36 -12.99 10.02
N ILE A 206 -17.56 -14.06 10.19
CA ILE A 206 -17.56 -15.20 9.26
C ILE A 206 -18.92 -15.89 9.28
N TYR A 207 -19.45 -16.26 10.45
CA TYR A 207 -20.72 -16.97 10.57
C TYR A 207 -21.90 -16.15 10.05
N ALA A 208 -21.87 -14.84 10.24
CA ALA A 208 -22.88 -13.94 9.72
C ALA A 208 -22.79 -13.70 8.20
N GLY A 209 -21.69 -14.09 7.54
CA GLY A 209 -21.42 -13.79 6.14
C GLY A 209 -21.20 -12.30 5.85
N THR A 210 -20.91 -11.52 6.88
CA THR A 210 -20.64 -10.09 6.74
C THR A 210 -19.17 -9.79 6.49
N PHE A 211 -18.27 -10.65 6.99
CA PHE A 211 -16.82 -10.60 6.83
C PHE A 211 -16.19 -9.24 7.18
N HIS A 212 -16.84 -8.46 8.04
CA HIS A 212 -16.36 -7.13 8.40
C HIS A 212 -14.91 -7.20 8.87
N ASP A 213 -14.06 -6.34 8.27
CA ASP A 213 -12.61 -6.28 8.50
C ASP A 213 -11.84 -7.61 8.22
N LEU A 214 -12.39 -8.47 7.34
CA LEU A 214 -11.75 -9.69 6.82
C LEU A 214 -11.71 -9.63 5.29
N TRP A 215 -10.52 -9.69 4.69
CA TRP A 215 -10.32 -9.53 3.25
C TRP A 215 -9.39 -10.59 2.68
N VAL A 216 -9.57 -10.92 1.43
CA VAL A 216 -8.59 -11.79 0.75
C VAL A 216 -7.19 -11.21 0.87
N GLY A 217 -6.23 -12.07 1.22
CA GLY A 217 -4.85 -11.67 1.47
C GLY A 217 -4.52 -11.37 2.93
N ASP A 218 -5.49 -11.11 3.79
CA ASP A 218 -5.25 -10.99 5.24
C ASP A 218 -4.77 -12.32 5.82
N TYR A 219 -4.14 -12.28 6.98
CA TYR A 219 -3.55 -13.49 7.55
C TYR A 219 -3.50 -13.50 9.08
N TRP A 220 -3.58 -14.69 9.64
CA TRP A 220 -3.23 -14.97 11.02
C TRP A 220 -1.86 -15.63 11.11
N ASN A 221 -1.13 -15.39 12.21
CA ASN A 221 0.09 -16.14 12.56
C ASN A 221 -0.27 -17.20 13.59
N LEU A 222 -0.65 -18.38 13.14
CA LEU A 222 -1.02 -19.50 14.03
C LEU A 222 0.11 -20.52 14.08
N GLY A 223 0.56 -20.90 15.26
CA GLY A 223 1.65 -21.86 15.44
C GLY A 223 2.97 -21.45 14.77
N GLY A 224 3.24 -20.14 14.62
CA GLY A 224 4.42 -19.64 13.92
C GLY A 224 4.32 -19.64 12.40
N VAL A 225 3.19 -20.09 11.83
CA VAL A 225 2.92 -20.14 10.40
C VAL A 225 1.94 -19.03 10.02
N LYS A 226 2.21 -18.38 8.89
CA LYS A 226 1.33 -17.35 8.33
C LYS A 226 0.24 -18.00 7.49
N TRP A 227 -0.98 -18.07 8.03
CA TRP A 227 -2.17 -18.58 7.38
C TRP A 227 -2.94 -17.44 6.74
N ARG A 228 -3.00 -17.43 5.41
CA ARG A 228 -3.58 -16.35 4.64
C ARG A 228 -4.96 -16.70 4.13
N ILE A 229 -5.91 -15.76 4.20
CA ILE A 229 -7.21 -15.86 3.54
C ILE A 229 -6.99 -15.90 2.03
N VAL A 230 -7.29 -17.04 1.42
CA VAL A 230 -7.14 -17.27 -0.03
C VAL A 230 -8.45 -17.11 -0.77
N ASP A 231 -9.56 -17.32 -0.08
CA ASP A 231 -10.90 -17.07 -0.63
C ASP A 231 -11.94 -16.89 0.50
N ILE A 232 -13.10 -16.38 0.16
CA ILE A 232 -14.24 -16.16 1.04
C ILE A 232 -15.45 -16.76 0.32
N ASP A 233 -16.24 -17.58 1.02
CA ASP A 233 -17.39 -18.31 0.46
C ASP A 233 -17.07 -18.99 -0.88
N TYR A 234 -15.95 -19.70 -0.90
CA TYR A 234 -15.47 -20.36 -2.12
C TYR A 234 -16.43 -21.42 -2.63
N TRP A 235 -16.98 -22.24 -1.73
CA TRP A 235 -17.96 -23.28 -2.02
C TRP A 235 -19.38 -22.71 -1.97
N GLN A 236 -19.84 -22.21 -3.12
CA GLN A 236 -21.14 -21.53 -3.25
C GLN A 236 -22.34 -22.47 -3.18
N ASP A 237 -22.12 -23.78 -3.18
CA ASP A 237 -23.13 -24.82 -2.99
C ASP A 237 -23.47 -25.06 -1.50
N LEU A 238 -22.72 -24.45 -0.61
CA LEU A 238 -22.95 -24.52 0.84
C LEU A 238 -23.78 -23.33 1.31
N THR A 239 -24.55 -23.54 2.37
CA THR A 239 -25.33 -22.49 3.03
C THR A 239 -24.53 -21.77 4.11
N GLU A 240 -23.50 -22.42 4.61
CA GLU A 240 -22.66 -21.94 5.68
C GLU A 240 -21.53 -21.04 5.14
N HIS A 241 -21.38 -19.89 5.74
CA HIS A 241 -20.32 -18.96 5.41
C HIS A 241 -18.96 -19.43 5.93
N HIS A 242 -17.92 -19.20 5.12
CA HIS A 242 -16.58 -19.66 5.48
C HIS A 242 -15.48 -18.82 4.83
N VAL A 243 -14.30 -18.83 5.42
CA VAL A 243 -13.05 -18.34 4.78
C VAL A 243 -12.09 -19.50 4.56
N LEU A 244 -11.49 -19.57 3.38
CA LEU A 244 -10.42 -20.51 3.10
C LEU A 244 -9.08 -19.89 3.44
N VAL A 245 -8.25 -20.64 4.15
CA VAL A 245 -6.88 -20.22 4.47
C VAL A 245 -5.86 -21.23 3.98
N MET A 246 -4.70 -20.72 3.56
CA MET A 246 -3.52 -21.50 3.20
C MET A 246 -2.27 -20.85 3.81
N PRO A 247 -1.23 -21.63 4.16
CA PRO A 247 0.06 -21.04 4.52
C PRO A 247 0.72 -20.39 3.30
N ASP A 248 1.52 -19.34 3.50
CA ASP A 248 2.27 -18.71 2.39
C ASP A 248 3.27 -19.69 1.77
N ASP A 249 3.86 -20.57 2.56
CA ASP A 249 4.81 -21.61 2.17
C ASP A 249 4.34 -23.00 2.62
N PRO A 250 4.81 -24.09 2.00
CA PRO A 250 4.56 -25.41 2.50
C PRO A 250 5.05 -25.58 3.94
N LEU A 251 4.32 -26.35 4.72
CA LEU A 251 4.66 -26.60 6.13
C LEU A 251 6.03 -27.24 6.23
N SER A 252 6.87 -26.71 7.11
CA SER A 252 8.22 -27.27 7.39
C SER A 252 8.18 -28.37 8.45
N GLU A 253 7.22 -28.28 9.37
CA GLU A 253 7.11 -29.17 10.53
C GLU A 253 5.68 -29.69 10.65
N LEU A 254 5.52 -30.99 10.54
CA LEU A 254 4.31 -31.73 10.83
C LEU A 254 4.71 -33.18 11.04
N PRO A 255 4.23 -33.91 12.07
CA PRO A 255 4.49 -35.33 12.22
C PRO A 255 4.16 -36.12 10.96
N GLY A 256 5.13 -36.92 10.48
CA GLY A 256 5.01 -37.68 9.22
C GLY A 256 5.53 -37.00 7.96
N LEU A 257 5.97 -35.72 8.05
CA LEU A 257 6.77 -35.11 6.99
C LEU A 257 8.25 -35.52 7.14
N ASN A 258 8.90 -35.81 6.03
CA ASN A 258 10.34 -35.99 5.97
C ASN A 258 10.99 -34.71 5.44
N GLU A 259 11.69 -33.98 6.30
CA GLU A 259 12.28 -32.67 5.98
C GLU A 259 11.25 -31.69 5.35
N GLY A 260 10.01 -31.70 5.83
CA GLY A 260 8.93 -30.87 5.32
C GLY A 260 8.30 -31.33 4.01
N ALA A 261 8.50 -32.57 3.62
CA ALA A 261 7.94 -33.17 2.44
C ALA A 261 7.37 -34.56 2.71
N VAL A 262 6.47 -35.01 1.84
CA VAL A 262 5.82 -36.33 1.90
C VAL A 262 5.63 -36.86 0.46
N PRO A 263 5.69 -38.19 0.25
CA PRO A 263 5.28 -38.75 -1.03
C PRO A 263 3.77 -38.60 -1.21
N MET A 264 3.29 -38.46 -2.44
CA MET A 264 1.87 -38.62 -2.72
C MET A 264 1.41 -40.01 -2.30
N GLY A 265 2.18 -41.03 -2.66
CA GLY A 265 2.03 -42.39 -2.15
C GLY A 265 0.69 -43.04 -2.45
N LEU A 266 0.24 -42.93 -3.71
CA LEU A 266 -0.94 -43.64 -4.22
C LEU A 266 -0.58 -45.12 -4.40
N GLY A 267 -0.72 -45.91 -3.36
CA GLY A 267 -0.46 -47.34 -3.43
C GLY A 267 -1.48 -48.07 -4.32
N ASN A 268 -1.02 -48.97 -5.20
CA ASN A 268 -1.83 -49.91 -5.98
C ASN A 268 -3.11 -49.31 -6.62
N MET A 269 -3.03 -48.10 -7.18
CA MET A 269 -4.13 -47.41 -7.85
C MET A 269 -5.37 -47.12 -6.94
N SER A 270 -5.19 -47.07 -5.63
CA SER A 270 -6.21 -46.56 -4.73
C SER A 270 -6.39 -45.05 -4.92
N GLY A 271 -7.57 -44.52 -4.67
CA GLY A 271 -7.84 -43.10 -4.86
C GLY A 271 -7.05 -42.18 -3.91
N TYR A 272 -7.21 -40.90 -4.07
CA TYR A 272 -6.55 -39.86 -3.25
C TYR A 272 -6.77 -40.07 -1.74
N ASP A 273 -7.96 -40.56 -1.34
CA ASP A 273 -8.34 -40.93 0.03
C ASP A 273 -7.40 -41.93 0.71
N ALA A 274 -6.77 -42.79 -0.09
CA ALA A 274 -5.82 -43.79 0.39
C ALA A 274 -4.35 -43.35 0.21
N SER A 275 -4.09 -42.12 -0.17
CA SER A 275 -2.73 -41.63 -0.37
C SER A 275 -1.98 -41.49 0.95
N ALA A 276 -0.66 -41.61 0.90
CA ALA A 276 0.20 -41.37 2.06
C ALA A 276 0.08 -39.91 2.55
N LEU A 277 -0.10 -38.97 1.62
CA LEU A 277 -0.30 -37.56 1.93
C LEU A 277 -1.56 -37.35 2.80
N ILE A 278 -2.71 -37.89 2.39
CA ILE A 278 -3.96 -37.79 3.16
C ILE A 278 -3.82 -38.51 4.50
N SER A 279 -3.14 -39.64 4.55
CA SER A 279 -2.86 -40.32 5.81
C SER A 279 -2.09 -39.44 6.78
N VAL A 280 -1.09 -38.69 6.30
CA VAL A 280 -0.34 -37.72 7.10
C VAL A 280 -1.26 -36.58 7.58
N LEU A 281 -2.08 -36.01 6.71
CA LEU A 281 -2.99 -34.92 7.10
C LEU A 281 -4.02 -35.39 8.14
N ASN A 282 -4.62 -36.57 7.93
CA ASN A 282 -5.61 -37.14 8.87
C ASN A 282 -4.96 -37.51 10.22
N SER A 283 -3.75 -38.04 10.22
CA SER A 283 -3.01 -38.33 11.47
C SER A 283 -2.69 -37.06 12.27
N ASN A 284 -2.67 -35.93 11.62
CA ASN A 284 -2.43 -34.62 12.24
C ASN A 284 -3.72 -33.81 12.46
N ARG A 285 -4.89 -34.42 12.33
CA ARG A 285 -6.19 -33.73 12.48
C ARG A 285 -6.28 -32.95 13.79
N GLU A 286 -5.92 -33.57 14.90
CA GLU A 286 -5.92 -32.93 16.24
C GLU A 286 -4.98 -31.70 16.30
N TYR A 287 -3.82 -31.77 15.63
CA TYR A 287 -2.92 -30.61 15.54
C TYR A 287 -3.61 -29.43 14.87
N PHE A 288 -4.29 -29.66 13.72
CA PHE A 288 -5.01 -28.60 13.01
C PHE A 288 -6.23 -28.12 13.80
N LEU A 289 -7.01 -29.01 14.41
CA LEU A 289 -8.14 -28.62 15.25
C LEU A 289 -7.70 -27.70 16.39
N ASN A 290 -6.61 -28.04 17.09
CA ASN A 290 -6.07 -27.20 18.14
C ASN A 290 -5.51 -25.88 17.60
N LEU A 291 -4.84 -25.88 16.43
CA LEU A 291 -4.28 -24.70 15.80
C LEU A 291 -5.36 -23.68 15.43
N PHE A 292 -6.51 -24.15 14.96
CA PHE A 292 -7.65 -23.34 14.57
C PHE A 292 -8.76 -23.30 15.64
N GLU A 293 -8.45 -23.66 16.89
CA GLU A 293 -9.38 -23.57 18.03
C GLU A 293 -10.73 -24.29 17.81
N ASN A 294 -10.72 -25.39 17.04
CA ASN A 294 -11.89 -26.17 16.61
C ASN A 294 -12.86 -25.44 15.66
N TYR A 295 -12.46 -24.35 15.05
CA TYR A 295 -13.28 -23.60 14.07
C TYR A 295 -13.10 -24.08 12.63
N ILE A 296 -12.61 -25.30 12.45
CA ILE A 296 -12.47 -25.88 11.13
C ILE A 296 -13.84 -26.30 10.61
N PHE A 297 -14.25 -25.69 9.51
CA PHE A 297 -15.38 -26.13 8.73
C PHE A 297 -15.01 -27.39 7.93
N THR A 298 -15.74 -28.47 8.12
CA THR A 298 -15.51 -29.72 7.41
C THR A 298 -16.46 -29.83 6.24
N ARG A 299 -15.92 -30.02 5.03
CA ARG A 299 -16.73 -30.17 3.83
C ARG A 299 -17.18 -31.62 3.66
N PRO A 300 -18.48 -31.91 3.65
CA PRO A 300 -18.99 -33.23 3.28
C PRO A 300 -18.88 -33.46 1.78
N GLY A 301 -18.67 -34.71 1.37
CA GLY A 301 -18.89 -35.14 -0.01
C GLY A 301 -17.84 -34.76 -1.05
N VAL A 302 -16.54 -34.76 -0.70
CA VAL A 302 -15.45 -34.61 -1.72
C VAL A 302 -15.45 -35.81 -2.66
N LYS A 303 -15.70 -35.58 -3.94
CA LYS A 303 -15.61 -36.62 -4.98
C LYS A 303 -14.19 -36.81 -5.45
N TYR A 304 -13.75 -38.05 -5.52
CA TYR A 304 -12.43 -38.40 -6.06
C TYR A 304 -12.53 -39.65 -6.96
N PRO A 305 -11.63 -39.79 -7.96
CA PRO A 305 -11.61 -40.98 -8.78
C PRO A 305 -11.03 -42.15 -8.01
N LYS A 306 -11.66 -43.28 -8.16
CA LYS A 306 -11.21 -44.59 -7.66
C LYS A 306 -11.25 -45.60 -8.76
N LEU A 307 -10.23 -46.44 -8.85
CA LEU A 307 -10.23 -47.59 -9.78
C LEU A 307 -11.10 -48.67 -9.15
N GLU A 308 -12.21 -49.03 -9.84
CA GLU A 308 -13.05 -50.15 -9.49
C GLU A 308 -13.14 -51.13 -10.64
N GLY A 309 -12.48 -52.31 -10.51
CA GLY A 309 -12.36 -53.28 -11.56
C GLY A 309 -11.49 -52.79 -12.73
N GLU A 310 -11.97 -52.92 -13.99
CA GLU A 310 -11.28 -52.46 -15.15
C GLU A 310 -11.55 -50.99 -15.53
N GLY A 311 -12.21 -50.22 -14.68
CA GLY A 311 -12.61 -48.86 -14.99
C GLY A 311 -12.55 -47.90 -13.81
N TRP A 312 -12.30 -46.63 -14.14
CA TRP A 312 -12.36 -45.52 -13.16
C TRP A 312 -13.79 -45.10 -12.96
N LYS A 313 -14.21 -45.01 -11.71
CA LYS A 313 -15.50 -44.45 -11.32
C LYS A 313 -15.27 -43.26 -10.39
N ASN A 314 -16.14 -42.26 -10.51
CA ASN A 314 -16.24 -41.22 -9.49
C ASN A 314 -16.96 -41.84 -8.28
N VAL A 315 -16.22 -42.00 -7.22
CA VAL A 315 -16.78 -42.42 -5.95
C VAL A 315 -17.03 -41.15 -5.15
N GLU A 316 -18.27 -40.95 -4.69
CA GLU A 316 -18.50 -40.02 -3.60
C GLU A 316 -17.75 -40.57 -2.40
N SER A 317 -16.91 -39.75 -1.79
CA SER A 317 -16.37 -40.16 -0.51
C SER A 317 -17.55 -40.32 0.43
N THR A 318 -17.76 -41.54 0.85
CA THR A 318 -18.49 -41.80 2.10
C THR A 318 -17.57 -41.42 3.25
N TYR A 319 -16.97 -40.21 3.19
CA TYR A 319 -16.31 -39.65 4.35
C TYR A 319 -17.40 -39.35 5.37
N THR A 320 -17.64 -40.28 6.20
CA THR A 320 -18.27 -40.08 7.51
C THR A 320 -17.42 -39.12 8.35
N ASP A 321 -16.15 -38.97 8.01
CA ASP A 321 -15.23 -37.96 8.55
C ASP A 321 -14.85 -37.00 7.42
N ALA A 322 -15.61 -35.93 7.29
CA ALA A 322 -15.33 -34.85 6.36
C ALA A 322 -13.87 -34.37 6.47
N LEU A 323 -13.24 -34.11 5.33
CA LEU A 323 -11.85 -33.63 5.31
C LEU A 323 -11.80 -32.28 6.03
N ALA A 324 -11.19 -32.29 7.22
CA ALA A 324 -10.91 -31.06 7.95
C ALA A 324 -9.80 -30.24 7.28
N VAL A 325 -8.86 -30.95 6.63
CA VAL A 325 -7.68 -30.35 5.98
C VAL A 325 -7.43 -31.08 4.67
N ASP A 326 -7.28 -30.33 3.59
CA ASP A 326 -7.01 -30.85 2.25
C ASP A 326 -5.85 -30.09 1.61
N ILE A 327 -5.51 -30.38 0.37
CA ILE A 327 -4.56 -29.61 -0.45
C ILE A 327 -5.28 -29.05 -1.69
N PRO A 328 -4.78 -27.93 -2.27
CA PRO A 328 -5.45 -27.30 -3.39
C PRO A 328 -5.38 -28.15 -4.67
N THR A 329 -6.36 -27.94 -5.55
CA THR A 329 -6.34 -28.45 -6.92
C THR A 329 -5.67 -27.47 -7.89
N ASP A 330 -5.38 -27.94 -9.10
CA ASP A 330 -4.89 -27.10 -10.20
C ASP A 330 -5.91 -26.00 -10.57
N ILE A 331 -7.20 -26.32 -10.56
CA ILE A 331 -8.25 -25.33 -10.81
C ILE A 331 -8.26 -24.25 -9.73
N MET A 332 -8.11 -24.62 -8.46
CA MET A 332 -8.02 -23.65 -7.35
C MET A 332 -6.80 -22.73 -7.53
N MET A 333 -5.69 -23.26 -7.99
CA MET A 333 -4.47 -22.47 -8.12
C MET A 333 -4.41 -21.66 -9.42
N PHE A 334 -4.86 -22.22 -10.54
CA PHE A 334 -4.62 -21.67 -11.88
C PHE A 334 -5.90 -21.33 -12.67
N GLY A 335 -7.07 -21.70 -12.17
CA GLY A 335 -8.36 -21.42 -12.80
C GLY A 335 -8.75 -22.37 -13.93
N CYS A 336 -7.91 -23.34 -14.25
CA CYS A 336 -8.17 -24.35 -15.27
C CYS A 336 -7.43 -25.64 -14.93
N SER A 337 -7.90 -26.75 -15.51
CA SER A 337 -7.14 -27.99 -15.46
C SER A 337 -5.90 -27.88 -16.36
N MET A 338 -4.72 -28.08 -15.77
CA MET A 338 -3.44 -27.83 -16.45
C MET A 338 -3.05 -28.93 -17.44
N PHE A 339 -3.56 -30.14 -17.26
CA PHE A 339 -3.26 -31.30 -18.11
C PHE A 339 -4.53 -31.95 -18.67
N THR A 340 -5.40 -31.13 -19.27
CA THR A 340 -6.52 -31.66 -20.07
C THR A 340 -5.98 -32.18 -21.39
N ASN A 341 -6.09 -33.45 -21.61
CA ASN A 341 -5.78 -34.02 -22.87
C ASN A 341 -6.90 -33.73 -23.88
N ASP A 342 -6.57 -33.04 -24.97
CA ASP A 342 -7.51 -32.75 -26.09
C ASP A 342 -7.96 -34.02 -26.83
N ASN A 343 -7.45 -35.17 -26.42
CA ASN A 343 -7.80 -36.46 -26.98
C ASN A 343 -9.09 -36.98 -26.34
N THR A 344 -10.21 -36.51 -26.85
CA THR A 344 -11.55 -36.99 -26.50
C THR A 344 -11.73 -38.49 -26.51
N LYS A 345 -10.90 -39.22 -27.23
CA LYS A 345 -10.88 -40.69 -27.23
C LYS A 345 -10.26 -41.32 -26.00
N LEU A 346 -9.30 -40.66 -25.36
CA LEU A 346 -8.74 -41.12 -24.09
C LEU A 346 -9.67 -40.79 -22.92
N LEU A 347 -10.39 -39.70 -23.01
CA LEU A 347 -11.39 -39.32 -22.01
C LEU A 347 -12.55 -40.31 -21.91
N SER A 348 -12.89 -41.00 -22.99
CA SER A 348 -14.03 -41.93 -23.04
C SER A 348 -13.82 -43.25 -22.35
N THR A 349 -12.57 -43.65 -22.08
CA THR A 349 -12.29 -45.02 -21.59
C THR A 349 -11.44 -45.09 -20.32
N HIS A 350 -10.64 -44.06 -20.01
CA HIS A 350 -9.69 -44.15 -18.90
C HIS A 350 -9.67 -42.90 -17.98
N TRP A 351 -10.35 -41.81 -18.38
CA TRP A 351 -10.28 -40.53 -17.67
C TRP A 351 -11.61 -40.10 -17.09
N ALA A 352 -12.61 -40.92 -17.13
CA ALA A 352 -13.96 -40.61 -16.62
C ALA A 352 -13.98 -40.25 -15.16
N GLY A 353 -12.85 -40.38 -14.48
CA GLY A 353 -12.71 -40.12 -13.09
C GLY A 353 -11.97 -38.83 -12.72
N VAL A 354 -11.35 -38.17 -13.66
CA VAL A 354 -10.52 -37.00 -13.35
C VAL A 354 -11.33 -35.71 -13.20
N SER A 355 -12.61 -35.78 -13.43
CA SER A 355 -13.46 -34.63 -13.25
C SER A 355 -13.69 -34.36 -11.76
N TYR A 356 -12.88 -33.55 -11.20
CA TYR A 356 -13.07 -33.00 -9.90
C TYR A 356 -13.99 -31.85 -9.95
N VAL A 357 -15.18 -32.16 -9.99
CA VAL A 357 -16.28 -31.32 -10.41
C VAL A 357 -16.72 -30.31 -9.34
N GLN A 358 -16.05 -30.30 -8.21
CA GLN A 358 -16.47 -29.39 -7.14
C GLN A 358 -15.71 -28.06 -7.14
N GLU A 359 -14.50 -28.04 -7.69
CA GLU A 359 -13.76 -26.80 -7.85
C GLU A 359 -14.02 -26.23 -9.24
N THR A 360 -14.83 -25.20 -9.31
CA THR A 360 -15.23 -24.55 -10.57
C THR A 360 -14.51 -23.25 -10.84
N SER A 361 -13.74 -22.75 -9.88
CA SER A 361 -13.09 -21.46 -10.00
C SER A 361 -11.73 -21.43 -9.35
N GLN A 362 -10.88 -20.51 -9.83
CA GLN A 362 -9.62 -20.17 -9.19
C GLN A 362 -9.87 -19.44 -7.86
N LEU A 363 -9.04 -19.71 -6.87
CA LEU A 363 -9.04 -18.96 -5.60
C LEU A 363 -8.86 -17.47 -5.85
N ALA A 364 -9.60 -16.66 -5.12
CA ALA A 364 -9.59 -15.21 -5.27
C ALA A 364 -8.19 -14.63 -5.07
N LEU A 365 -7.41 -15.10 -4.11
CA LEU A 365 -6.02 -14.68 -3.91
C LEU A 365 -5.16 -14.92 -5.16
N MET A 366 -5.30 -16.07 -5.80
CA MET A 366 -4.49 -16.42 -6.98
C MET A 366 -4.87 -15.60 -8.21
N LYS A 367 -6.13 -15.11 -8.28
CA LYS A 367 -6.56 -14.13 -9.30
C LYS A 367 -5.99 -12.75 -9.04
N LEU A 368 -5.99 -12.31 -7.79
CA LEU A 368 -5.57 -10.97 -7.38
C LEU A 368 -4.04 -10.81 -7.33
N ASP A 369 -3.34 -11.86 -6.92
CA ASP A 369 -1.87 -11.92 -6.88
C ASP A 369 -1.35 -13.29 -7.35
N PRO A 370 -1.19 -13.49 -8.66
CA PRO A 370 -0.70 -14.76 -9.20
C PRO A 370 0.70 -15.20 -8.70
N LYS A 371 1.47 -14.26 -8.13
CA LYS A 371 2.78 -14.58 -7.52
C LYS A 371 2.64 -15.44 -6.27
N LYS A 372 1.47 -15.53 -5.68
CA LYS A 372 1.17 -16.36 -4.51
C LYS A 372 1.11 -17.86 -4.81
N THR A 373 1.17 -18.25 -6.08
CA THR A 373 1.41 -19.64 -6.47
C THR A 373 2.83 -20.08 -6.14
N LYS A 374 3.81 -19.17 -6.15
CA LYS A 374 5.21 -19.43 -5.77
C LYS A 374 5.34 -19.73 -4.28
N SER A 375 6.36 -20.50 -3.95
CA SER A 375 6.70 -20.85 -2.57
C SER A 375 8.19 -21.15 -2.43
N THR A 376 8.64 -21.40 -1.21
CA THR A 376 10.06 -21.71 -0.93
C THR A 376 10.48 -23.11 -1.35
N ARG A 377 9.54 -23.97 -1.70
CA ARG A 377 9.78 -25.34 -2.21
C ARG A 377 8.58 -25.82 -3.01
N ASN A 378 8.78 -26.87 -3.82
CA ASN A 378 7.71 -27.56 -4.53
C ASN A 378 6.65 -28.09 -3.57
N TYR A 379 5.37 -28.13 -3.97
CA TYR A 379 4.27 -28.66 -3.16
C TYR A 379 3.24 -29.40 -4.01
N TRP A 380 2.66 -30.45 -3.43
CA TRP A 380 1.64 -31.27 -4.08
C TRP A 380 0.34 -30.51 -4.34
N LEU A 381 -0.30 -30.89 -5.46
CA LEU A 381 -1.71 -30.63 -5.75
C LEU A 381 -2.50 -31.94 -5.60
N ARG A 382 -3.81 -31.82 -5.35
CA ARG A 382 -4.71 -32.96 -5.19
C ARG A 382 -4.93 -33.75 -6.48
N ASN A 383 -4.65 -33.15 -7.64
CA ASN A 383 -4.87 -33.75 -8.94
C ASN A 383 -3.81 -34.77 -9.28
N PHE A 384 -4.23 -35.80 -9.99
CA PHE A 384 -3.34 -36.77 -10.59
C PHE A 384 -3.79 -37.10 -12.00
N ILE A 385 -2.87 -37.59 -12.79
CA ILE A 385 -3.05 -38.02 -14.17
C ILE A 385 -2.57 -39.46 -14.35
N TYR A 386 -3.16 -40.11 -15.30
CA TYR A 386 -2.78 -41.47 -15.69
C TYR A 386 -1.95 -41.40 -16.97
N THR A 387 -0.74 -41.95 -16.95
CA THR A 387 0.14 -41.99 -18.11
C THR A 387 -0.09 -43.26 -18.95
N HIS A 388 0.37 -43.25 -20.18
CA HIS A 388 0.17 -44.33 -21.13
C HIS A 388 0.72 -45.71 -20.69
N GLU A 389 1.61 -45.72 -19.69
CA GLU A 389 2.30 -46.93 -19.23
C GLU A 389 1.67 -47.53 -17.97
N ASN A 390 0.41 -47.18 -17.68
CA ASN A 390 -0.28 -47.60 -16.46
C ASN A 390 0.32 -47.01 -15.15
N GLU A 391 1.06 -45.91 -15.26
CA GLU A 391 1.61 -45.22 -14.12
C GLU A 391 0.73 -44.02 -13.74
N MET A 392 0.52 -43.84 -12.45
CA MET A 392 -0.13 -42.65 -11.91
C MET A 392 0.91 -41.59 -11.59
N SER A 393 0.67 -40.39 -12.09
CA SER A 393 1.47 -39.23 -11.78
C SER A 393 0.59 -38.18 -11.06
N ALA A 394 1.12 -37.55 -10.01
CA ALA A 394 0.47 -36.48 -9.31
C ALA A 394 1.01 -35.12 -9.79
N LEU A 395 0.15 -34.11 -9.74
CA LEU A 395 0.55 -32.75 -10.02
C LEU A 395 1.21 -32.13 -8.79
N TYR A 396 2.21 -31.32 -9.05
CA TYR A 396 2.79 -30.46 -8.04
C TYR A 396 3.10 -29.07 -8.62
N VAL A 397 3.23 -28.10 -7.77
CA VAL A 397 3.67 -26.75 -8.15
C VAL A 397 5.16 -26.62 -7.79
N THR A 398 5.95 -26.14 -8.72
CA THR A 398 7.37 -25.84 -8.49
C THR A 398 7.51 -24.59 -7.61
N ASP A 399 8.66 -24.40 -7.00
CA ASP A 399 9.00 -23.19 -6.23
C ASP A 399 8.83 -21.91 -7.06
N ASP A 400 9.07 -21.97 -8.38
CA ASP A 400 8.83 -20.88 -9.32
C ASP A 400 7.34 -20.67 -9.69
N GLY A 401 6.44 -21.52 -9.21
CA GLY A 401 4.98 -21.39 -9.40
C GLY A 401 4.44 -22.03 -10.67
N PHE A 402 5.19 -22.93 -11.33
CA PHE A 402 4.72 -23.70 -12.50
C PHE A 402 4.17 -25.05 -12.08
N VAL A 403 3.22 -25.57 -12.83
CA VAL A 403 2.72 -26.93 -12.63
C VAL A 403 3.63 -27.93 -13.33
N ALA A 404 3.95 -28.98 -12.62
CA ALA A 404 4.70 -30.15 -13.14
C ALA A 404 4.06 -31.44 -12.63
N ILE A 405 4.54 -32.56 -13.08
CA ILE A 405 4.09 -33.91 -12.72
C ILE A 405 5.23 -34.72 -12.14
N ASP A 406 4.92 -35.57 -11.17
CA ASP A 406 5.86 -36.54 -10.61
C ASP A 406 5.12 -37.85 -10.34
N THR A 407 5.87 -38.95 -10.20
CA THR A 407 5.30 -40.30 -10.02
C THR A 407 4.54 -40.38 -8.69
N ALA A 408 3.23 -40.58 -8.79
CA ALA A 408 2.35 -40.60 -7.62
C ALA A 408 2.51 -41.87 -6.76
N THR A 409 2.98 -42.95 -7.34
CA THR A 409 3.19 -44.25 -6.66
C THR A 409 4.57 -44.38 -6.02
N SER A 410 5.52 -43.49 -6.33
CA SER A 410 6.87 -43.54 -5.80
C SER A 410 6.94 -43.01 -4.37
N ALA A 411 7.61 -43.76 -3.51
CA ALA A 411 7.94 -43.30 -2.14
C ALA A 411 9.09 -42.27 -2.11
N THR A 412 9.79 -42.05 -3.23
CA THR A 412 10.93 -41.15 -3.33
C THR A 412 10.59 -39.81 -3.97
N ALA A 413 9.42 -39.69 -4.60
CA ALA A 413 8.90 -38.42 -5.13
C ALA A 413 8.35 -37.61 -3.95
N LEU A 414 9.16 -36.72 -3.38
CA LEU A 414 8.84 -35.97 -2.17
C LEU A 414 8.63 -34.50 -2.48
N HIS A 415 7.42 -33.98 -2.19
CA HIS A 415 7.13 -32.56 -2.27
C HIS A 415 6.47 -32.05 -0.98
N GLY A 416 6.51 -30.76 -0.77
CA GLY A 416 5.93 -30.09 0.39
C GLY A 416 4.40 -30.20 0.43
N VAL A 417 3.84 -29.92 1.57
CA VAL A 417 2.41 -29.87 1.79
C VAL A 417 2.01 -28.44 2.12
N ARG A 418 1.14 -27.88 1.29
CA ARG A 418 0.56 -26.55 1.46
C ARG A 418 -0.95 -26.71 1.66
N PRO A 419 -1.38 -27.00 2.91
CA PRO A 419 -2.76 -27.38 3.17
C PRO A 419 -3.72 -26.21 2.98
N ILE A 420 -4.96 -26.55 2.67
CA ILE A 420 -6.09 -25.62 2.64
C ILE A 420 -7.05 -26.00 3.76
N VAL A 421 -7.48 -25.01 4.52
CA VAL A 421 -8.38 -25.17 5.65
C VAL A 421 -9.51 -24.17 5.52
N ALA A 422 -10.74 -24.59 5.77
CA ALA A 422 -11.88 -23.70 5.88
C ALA A 422 -12.14 -23.37 7.35
N ILE A 423 -12.31 -22.09 7.64
CA ILE A 423 -12.75 -21.57 8.94
C ILE A 423 -14.22 -21.15 8.79
N GLY A 424 -15.07 -21.70 9.60
CA GLY A 424 -16.50 -21.44 9.52
C GLY A 424 -17.25 -22.08 10.68
N ASP A 425 -18.58 -22.06 10.62
CA ASP A 425 -19.40 -22.75 11.61
C ASP A 425 -19.19 -24.25 11.49
N VAL A 426 -19.06 -24.91 12.63
CA VAL A 426 -18.86 -26.35 12.67
C VAL A 426 -20.14 -27.01 12.19
N TYR A 427 -20.07 -27.73 11.08
CA TYR A 427 -21.20 -28.56 10.63
C TYR A 427 -21.51 -29.61 11.70
N THR A 428 -22.56 -29.39 12.45
CA THR A 428 -23.15 -30.39 13.33
C THR A 428 -24.27 -31.06 12.58
N GLU A 429 -24.06 -32.34 12.13
CA GLU A 429 -25.16 -33.18 11.70
C GLU A 429 -26.24 -33.31 12.76
#